data_4a20ec0b85b9c9ba0eff50e6e0d90da7
#
_entry.id   4a20ec0b85b9c9ba0eff50e6e0d90da7
#
_cell.length_a   1.000
_cell.length_b   1.000
_cell.length_c   1.000
_cell.angle_alpha   90.00
_cell.angle_beta   90.00
_cell.angle_gamma   90.00
#
_symmetry.space_group_name_H-M   'P 1'
#
loop_
_entity.id
_entity.type
_entity.pdbx_description
1 polymer ?
#
loop_
_entity_poly.entity_id
_entity_poly.type
_entity_poly.pdbx_seq_one_letter_code
_entity_poly.pdbx_strand_id
1 'polypeptide(L)'
;MPRPLRIHLPDLIYHVLNRGNNRQVIFAEESDYLHYLNILKKYKEKFNFKLFAYCLMTNHIHLLIKTPANGTISEIMKAITIAHTRH
;
A
#
# COMPACT_ATOMS: atom_id res chain seq x y z
N MET A 1 11.51 0.86 -18.28
CA MET A 1 10.98 -0.49 -18.28
C MET A 1 9.53 -0.47 -18.71
N PRO A 2 9.19 -1.21 -19.75
CA PRO A 2 7.80 -1.28 -20.13
C PRO A 2 7.01 -2.00 -19.05
N ARG A 3 5.86 -1.46 -18.76
CA ARG A 3 4.99 -2.08 -17.78
C ARG A 3 4.23 -3.23 -18.43
N PRO A 4 4.13 -4.35 -17.76
CA PRO A 4 3.28 -5.41 -18.27
C PRO A 4 1.83 -4.91 -18.33
N LEU A 5 1.05 -5.55 -19.15
CA LEU A 5 -0.36 -5.24 -19.24
C LEU A 5 -0.99 -5.36 -17.86
N ARG A 6 -1.65 -4.29 -17.44
CA ARG A 6 -2.28 -4.29 -16.12
C ARG A 6 -3.63 -4.97 -16.22
N ILE A 7 -3.70 -6.15 -15.66
CA ILE A 7 -4.94 -6.92 -15.63
C ILE A 7 -5.46 -6.89 -14.20
N HIS A 8 -6.67 -6.38 -14.03
CA HIS A 8 -7.30 -6.30 -12.72
C HIS A 8 -8.21 -7.50 -12.52
N LEU A 9 -7.58 -8.65 -12.23
CA LEU A 9 -8.34 -9.86 -11.93
C LEU A 9 -8.62 -9.94 -10.43
N PRO A 10 -9.83 -10.31 -10.03
CA PRO A 10 -10.13 -10.48 -8.62
C PRO A 10 -9.34 -11.65 -8.03
N ASP A 11 -9.13 -11.60 -6.73
CA ASP A 11 -8.45 -12.64 -5.95
C ASP A 11 -6.98 -12.87 -6.32
N LEU A 12 -6.34 -11.89 -6.99
CA LEU A 12 -4.91 -11.95 -7.21
C LEU A 12 -4.15 -11.36 -6.03
N ILE A 13 -2.99 -11.95 -5.76
CA ILE A 13 -2.08 -11.44 -4.73
C ILE A 13 -1.08 -10.53 -5.40
N TYR A 14 -0.95 -9.33 -4.88
CA TYR A 14 -0.03 -8.31 -5.42
C TYR A 14 1.09 -8.02 -4.43
N HIS A 15 2.30 -7.98 -4.95
CA HIS A 15 3.43 -7.43 -4.22
C HIS A 15 3.56 -5.95 -4.60
N VAL A 16 3.31 -5.08 -3.65
CA VAL A 16 3.36 -3.63 -3.86
C VAL A 16 4.65 -3.10 -3.27
N LEU A 17 5.40 -2.37 -4.10
CA LEU A 17 6.59 -1.66 -3.68
C LEU A 17 6.36 -0.17 -3.87
N ASN A 18 6.52 0.60 -2.80
CA ASN A 18 6.38 2.05 -2.85
C ASN A 18 7.64 2.69 -2.27
N ARG A 19 8.26 3.59 -3.01
CA ARG A 19 9.50 4.26 -2.60
C ARG A 19 9.27 5.75 -2.42
N GLY A 20 10.03 6.34 -1.47
CA GLY A 20 10.09 7.78 -1.36
C GLY A 20 10.80 8.40 -2.56
N ASN A 21 10.33 9.54 -3.02
CA ASN A 21 10.94 10.26 -4.13
C ASN A 21 12.29 10.83 -3.69
N ASN A 22 13.31 10.74 -4.58
CA ASN A 22 14.62 11.35 -4.34
C ASN A 22 15.23 10.92 -3.01
N ARG A 23 15.10 9.64 -2.67
CA ARG A 23 15.60 9.07 -1.41
C ARG A 23 14.97 9.72 -0.18
N GLN A 24 13.82 10.30 -0.35
CA GLN A 24 13.12 10.93 0.74
C GLN A 24 12.72 9.90 1.79
N VAL A 25 12.85 10.27 3.06
CA VAL A 25 12.47 9.41 4.17
C VAL A 25 10.95 9.39 4.26
N ILE A 26 10.36 8.20 4.23
CA ILE A 26 8.90 8.03 4.39
C ILE A 26 8.53 8.00 5.86
N PHE A 27 9.34 7.31 6.66
CA PHE A 27 9.11 7.18 8.09
C PHE A 27 10.34 7.71 8.84
N ALA A 28 10.16 8.78 9.59
CA ALA A 28 11.25 9.36 10.39
C ALA A 28 11.21 8.88 11.84
N GLU A 29 10.02 8.62 12.36
CA GLU A 29 9.82 8.26 13.75
C GLU A 29 8.92 7.04 13.87
N GLU A 30 8.92 6.43 15.05
CA GLU A 30 8.06 5.29 15.32
C GLU A 30 6.58 5.63 15.13
N SER A 31 6.19 6.85 15.49
CA SER A 31 4.81 7.29 15.31
C SER A 31 4.38 7.29 13.83
N ASP A 32 5.31 7.51 12.92
CA ASP A 32 5.02 7.47 11.48
C ASP A 32 4.64 6.05 11.04
N TYR A 33 5.35 5.05 11.55
CA TYR A 33 5.03 3.66 11.26
C TYR A 33 3.65 3.29 11.80
N LEU A 34 3.37 3.69 13.02
CA LEU A 34 2.08 3.41 13.65
C LEU A 34 0.95 4.09 12.89
N HIS A 35 1.17 5.31 12.45
CA HIS A 35 0.18 6.03 11.66
C HIS A 35 -0.12 5.30 10.35
N TYR A 36 0.91 4.83 9.67
CA TYR A 36 0.74 4.10 8.42
C TYR A 36 -0.01 2.77 8.64
N LEU A 37 0.33 2.06 9.73
CA LEU A 37 -0.37 0.82 10.07
C LEU A 37 -1.85 1.05 10.36
N ASN A 38 -2.18 2.18 10.99
CA ASN A 38 -3.57 2.54 11.23
C ASN A 38 -4.31 2.84 9.92
N ILE A 39 -3.63 3.48 8.98
CA ILE A 39 -4.19 3.72 7.64
C ILE A 39 -4.44 2.40 6.93
N LEU A 40 -3.50 1.47 6.97
CA LEU A 40 -3.67 0.16 6.37
C LEU A 40 -4.87 -0.57 6.95
N LYS A 41 -5.02 -0.53 8.27
CA LYS A 41 -6.13 -1.17 8.94
C LYS A 41 -7.46 -0.57 8.51
N LYS A 42 -7.53 0.76 8.46
CA LYS A 42 -8.74 1.48 8.07
C LYS A 42 -9.17 1.10 6.65
N TYR A 43 -8.25 1.17 5.72
CA TYR A 43 -8.57 0.90 4.32
C TYR A 43 -8.72 -0.59 4.02
N LYS A 44 -8.06 -1.44 4.81
CA LYS A 44 -8.28 -2.87 4.73
C LYS A 44 -9.76 -3.19 4.96
N GLU A 45 -10.34 -2.56 5.96
CA GLU A 45 -11.76 -2.74 6.25
C GLU A 45 -12.65 -2.09 5.20
N LYS A 46 -12.28 -0.89 4.76
CA LYS A 46 -13.07 -0.15 3.78
C LYS A 46 -13.13 -0.84 2.42
N PHE A 47 -12.00 -1.30 1.92
CA PHE A 47 -11.90 -1.93 0.61
C PHE A 47 -11.98 -3.44 0.67
N ASN A 48 -12.01 -4.00 1.87
CA ASN A 48 -12.13 -5.45 2.07
C ASN A 48 -11.02 -6.25 1.41
N PHE A 49 -9.79 -5.73 1.44
CA PHE A 49 -8.63 -6.48 0.96
C PHE A 49 -7.99 -7.26 2.10
N LYS A 50 -7.15 -8.23 1.74
CA LYS A 50 -6.39 -8.99 2.72
C LYS A 50 -4.92 -8.59 2.66
N LEU A 51 -4.32 -8.39 3.81
CA LEU A 51 -2.91 -8.06 3.93
C LEU A 51 -2.19 -9.27 4.51
N PHE A 52 -1.36 -9.92 3.69
CA PHE A 52 -0.65 -11.12 4.10
C PHE A 52 0.68 -10.82 4.78
N ALA A 53 1.34 -9.77 4.33
CA ALA A 53 2.62 -9.40 4.89
C ALA A 53 2.93 -7.95 4.56
N TYR A 54 3.81 -7.33 5.35
CA TYR A 54 4.28 -6.00 5.05
C TYR A 54 5.70 -5.84 5.59
N CYS A 55 6.42 -4.91 4.99
CA CYS A 55 7.73 -4.49 5.48
C CYS A 55 7.83 -2.98 5.29
N LEU A 56 7.96 -2.26 6.39
CA LEU A 56 8.00 -0.80 6.38
C LEU A 56 9.43 -0.38 6.68
N MET A 57 10.11 0.15 5.69
CA MET A 57 11.47 0.63 5.81
C MET A 57 11.48 2.15 5.72
N THR A 58 12.57 2.77 6.17
CA THR A 58 12.61 4.24 6.27
C THR A 58 12.29 4.95 4.96
N ASN A 59 12.64 4.37 3.83
CA ASN A 59 12.44 5.03 2.55
C ASN A 59 11.68 4.18 1.53
N HIS A 60 11.15 3.04 1.93
CA HIS A 60 10.29 2.27 1.04
C HIS A 60 9.41 1.30 1.82
N ILE A 61 8.35 0.86 1.16
CA ILE A 61 7.29 0.05 1.75
C ILE A 61 7.05 -1.15 0.84
N HIS A 62 6.97 -2.33 1.43
CA HIS A 62 6.55 -3.55 0.74
C HIS A 62 5.26 -4.06 1.35
N LEU A 63 4.28 -4.34 0.51
CA LEU A 63 3.01 -4.90 0.96
C LEU A 63 2.67 -6.12 0.09
N LEU A 64 2.10 -7.13 0.71
CA LEU A 64 1.58 -8.29 0.00
C LEU A 64 0.07 -8.33 0.23
N ILE A 65 -0.68 -7.96 -0.79
CA ILE A 65 -2.12 -7.70 -0.69
C ILE A 65 -2.89 -8.59 -1.65
N LYS A 66 -3.99 -9.15 -1.17
CA LYS A 66 -4.96 -9.85 -2.01
C LYS A 66 -6.18 -8.96 -2.17
N THR A 67 -6.53 -8.64 -3.41
CA THR A 67 -7.67 -7.77 -3.69
C THR A 67 -8.98 -8.54 -3.64
N PRO A 68 -10.09 -7.84 -3.27
CA PRO A 68 -11.41 -8.45 -3.33
C PRO A 68 -11.93 -8.54 -4.77
N ALA A 69 -13.03 -9.23 -4.94
CA ALA A 69 -13.61 -9.48 -6.26
C ALA A 69 -14.01 -8.19 -7.00
N ASN A 70 -14.37 -7.14 -6.26
CA ASN A 70 -14.83 -5.87 -6.84
C ASN A 70 -13.89 -4.71 -6.60
N GLY A 71 -12.65 -4.98 -6.21
CA GLY A 71 -11.68 -3.93 -5.94
C GLY A 71 -10.48 -4.03 -6.83
N THR A 72 -9.74 -2.93 -6.96
CA THR A 72 -8.49 -2.90 -7.70
C THR A 72 -7.36 -2.44 -6.81
N ILE A 73 -6.16 -2.96 -7.07
CA ILE A 73 -4.98 -2.56 -6.31
C ILE A 73 -4.67 -1.08 -6.50
N SER A 74 -4.96 -0.53 -7.68
CA SER A 74 -4.70 0.88 -7.97
C SER A 74 -5.53 1.80 -7.08
N GLU A 75 -6.81 1.49 -6.90
CA GLU A 75 -7.69 2.29 -6.05
C GLU A 75 -7.28 2.21 -4.58
N ILE A 76 -6.93 1.01 -4.13
CA ILE A 76 -6.50 0.78 -2.76
C ILE A 76 -5.24 1.58 -2.47
N MET A 77 -4.23 1.47 -3.31
CA MET A 77 -2.96 2.15 -3.09
C MET A 77 -3.08 3.66 -3.24
N LYS A 78 -3.94 4.13 -4.12
CA LYS A 78 -4.19 5.57 -4.26
C LYS A 78 -4.76 6.13 -2.96
N ALA A 79 -5.75 5.46 -2.37
CA ALA A 79 -6.37 5.90 -1.14
C ALA A 79 -5.37 5.90 0.02
N ILE A 80 -4.58 4.84 0.15
CA ILE A 80 -3.59 4.72 1.21
C ILE A 80 -2.52 5.81 1.07
N THR A 81 -2.03 6.03 -0.13
CA THR A 81 -1.00 7.04 -0.39
C THR A 81 -1.50 8.44 -0.07
N ILE A 82 -2.70 8.79 -0.50
CA ILE A 82 -3.29 10.09 -0.21
C ILE A 82 -3.44 10.29 1.29
N ALA A 83 -3.96 9.29 2.00
CA ALA A 83 -4.14 9.38 3.44
C ALA A 83 -2.80 9.56 4.16
N HIS A 84 -1.76 8.86 3.71
CA HIS A 84 -0.43 8.96 4.31
C HIS A 84 0.20 10.32 4.07
N THR A 85 0.08 10.87 2.88
CA THR A 85 0.68 12.17 2.55
C THR A 85 -0.01 13.34 3.23
N ARG A 86 -1.21 13.15 3.74
CA ARG A 86 -1.93 14.19 4.50
C ARG A 86 -1.64 14.15 5.99
N HIS A 87 -0.75 13.30 6.38
CA HIS A 87 -0.38 13.16 7.79
C HIS A 87 0.29 14.41 8.35
#